data_920f94434cbdeb7dfbbad31958608273
#
_entry.id   920f94434cbdeb7dfbbad31958608273
#
_cell.length_a   1.000
_cell.length_b   1.000
_cell.length_c   1.000
_cell.angle_alpha   90.00
_cell.angle_beta   90.00
_cell.angle_gamma   90.00
#
_symmetry.space_group_name_H-M   'P 1'
#
loop_
_entity.id
_entity.type
_entity.pdbx_description
1 polymer ?
#
loop_
_entity_poly.entity_id
_entity_poly.type
_entity_poly.pdbx_seq_one_letter_code
_entity_poly.pdbx_strand_id
1 'polypeptide(L)'
;MSISIIQPGMFTTVQDEGRFGFQHLGFSSAGAMDLYSYLIGKTLIGNNGPSLEYTIIGPTLQFNKDNTFILTGAHVNAKLNEETVDINTVIYACKGDILKVGAVTAGARGYIFFGHPLDIQPIAESYSTHTRSKIGGYKGRPLSKGDLICLKENPSFKRNLGKTIAYKAVPEDNVIHIITGPQIEAFSKESINKLVNMEYKVSEKSDRMG
;
A
#
# COMPACT_ATOMS: atom_id res chain seq x y z
N MET A 1 -0.83 15.89 15.68
CA MET A 1 -1.76 15.09 14.87
C MET A 1 -1.16 13.73 14.69
N SER A 2 -1.95 12.65 14.81
CA SER A 2 -1.43 11.29 14.66
C SER A 2 -2.56 10.28 14.38
N ILE A 3 -2.15 9.07 13.97
CA ILE A 3 -2.96 7.87 13.99
C ILE A 3 -2.32 6.85 14.94
N SER A 4 -3.15 6.12 15.67
CA SER A 4 -2.70 5.04 16.58
C SER A 4 -2.99 3.69 15.95
N ILE A 5 -2.02 2.79 15.92
CA ILE A 5 -2.18 1.44 15.40
C ILE A 5 -2.68 0.53 16.53
N ILE A 6 -3.95 0.15 16.47
CA ILE A 6 -4.59 -0.77 17.44
C ILE A 6 -4.19 -2.22 17.12
N GLN A 7 -4.24 -2.58 15.83
CA GLN A 7 -3.77 -3.86 15.29
C GLN A 7 -3.07 -3.58 13.96
N PRO A 8 -1.86 -4.11 13.73
CA PRO A 8 -1.11 -3.79 12.51
C PRO A 8 -1.57 -4.57 11.27
N GLY A 9 -2.50 -5.51 11.41
CA GLY A 9 -2.79 -6.50 10.39
C GLY A 9 -1.68 -7.55 10.26
N MET A 10 -1.64 -8.25 9.14
CA MET A 10 -0.64 -9.29 8.89
C MET A 10 0.73 -8.68 8.55
N PHE A 11 0.75 -7.71 7.63
CA PHE A 11 1.97 -7.02 7.21
C PHE A 11 1.60 -5.65 6.66
N THR A 12 1.84 -4.61 7.44
CA THR A 12 1.55 -3.22 7.05
C THR A 12 2.81 -2.39 7.12
N THR A 13 3.14 -1.71 6.03
CA THR A 13 4.33 -0.86 5.89
C THR A 13 3.98 0.48 5.25
N VAL A 14 4.81 1.49 5.49
CA VAL A 14 4.73 2.76 4.75
C VAL A 14 5.36 2.56 3.37
N GLN A 15 4.66 2.96 2.31
CA GLN A 15 5.13 2.84 0.94
C GLN A 15 4.79 4.11 0.13
N ASP A 16 5.64 4.39 -0.86
CA ASP A 16 5.43 5.37 -1.93
C ASP A 16 5.69 4.71 -3.30
N GLU A 17 6.00 5.46 -4.34
CA GLU A 17 6.35 4.93 -5.66
C GLU A 17 7.65 4.14 -5.68
N GLY A 18 8.52 4.35 -4.69
CA GLY A 18 9.79 3.67 -4.59
C GLY A 18 11.00 4.61 -4.71
N ARG A 19 12.16 4.02 -4.47
CA ARG A 19 13.46 4.68 -4.39
C ARG A 19 14.23 4.45 -5.68
N PHE A 20 14.26 5.45 -6.56
CA PHE A 20 14.90 5.36 -7.87
C PHE A 20 16.19 6.19 -7.92
N GLY A 21 17.15 5.74 -8.74
CA GLY A 21 18.41 6.46 -8.96
C GLY A 21 19.50 6.18 -7.91
N PHE A 22 19.20 5.39 -6.86
CA PHE A 22 20.12 5.15 -5.75
C PHE A 22 20.66 3.71 -5.67
N GLN A 23 20.42 2.89 -6.70
CA GLN A 23 20.86 1.49 -6.74
C GLN A 23 22.39 1.37 -6.69
N HIS A 24 23.11 2.33 -7.29
CA HIS A 24 24.58 2.40 -7.26
C HIS A 24 25.14 2.60 -5.84
N LEU A 25 24.32 3.06 -4.86
CA LEU A 25 24.64 3.16 -3.45
C LEU A 25 24.15 1.95 -2.64
N GLY A 26 23.66 0.90 -3.30
CA GLY A 26 23.16 -0.31 -2.67
C GLY A 26 21.71 -0.22 -2.15
N PHE A 27 20.99 0.84 -2.48
CA PHE A 27 19.57 0.92 -2.12
C PHE A 27 18.71 0.11 -3.11
N SER A 28 17.81 -0.71 -2.57
CA SER A 28 16.74 -1.30 -3.40
C SER A 28 15.64 -0.28 -3.63
N SER A 29 14.91 -0.43 -4.74
CA SER A 29 13.80 0.45 -5.10
C SER A 29 12.66 0.44 -4.08
N ALA A 30 12.35 -0.71 -3.48
CA ALA A 30 11.15 -0.86 -2.64
C ALA A 30 9.90 -0.30 -3.36
N GLY A 31 9.02 0.43 -2.68
CA GLY A 31 7.85 1.04 -3.31
C GLY A 31 6.58 0.20 -3.20
N ALA A 32 5.47 0.75 -3.65
CA ALA A 32 4.18 0.07 -3.69
C ALA A 32 4.24 -1.18 -4.58
N MET A 33 3.65 -2.29 -4.11
CA MET A 33 3.64 -3.55 -4.85
C MET A 33 2.66 -3.52 -6.02
N ASP A 34 1.50 -2.88 -5.84
CA ASP A 34 0.51 -2.56 -6.85
C ASP A 34 0.54 -1.04 -7.10
N LEU A 35 1.42 -0.63 -8.01
CA LEU A 35 1.63 0.78 -8.31
C LEU A 35 0.37 1.44 -8.89
N TYR A 36 -0.45 0.69 -9.64
CA TYR A 36 -1.67 1.22 -10.24
C TYR A 36 -2.69 1.63 -9.17
N SER A 37 -3.01 0.73 -8.24
CA SER A 37 -3.92 1.03 -7.12
C SER A 37 -3.36 2.12 -6.19
N TYR A 38 -2.03 2.16 -5.99
CA TYR A 38 -1.36 3.22 -5.26
C TYR A 38 -1.58 4.59 -5.91
N LEU A 39 -1.33 4.71 -7.23
CA LEU A 39 -1.46 5.97 -7.96
C LEU A 39 -2.90 6.49 -7.97
N ILE A 40 -3.90 5.59 -8.05
CA ILE A 40 -5.31 5.96 -7.92
C ILE A 40 -5.58 6.58 -6.54
N GLY A 41 -5.16 5.92 -5.47
CA GLY A 41 -5.36 6.43 -4.11
C GLY A 41 -4.68 7.79 -3.88
N LYS A 42 -3.44 7.92 -4.34
CA LYS A 42 -2.68 9.18 -4.28
C LYS A 42 -3.39 10.32 -5.04
N THR A 43 -3.89 10.03 -6.23
CA THR A 43 -4.59 11.02 -7.06
C THR A 43 -5.90 11.47 -6.40
N LEU A 44 -6.68 10.52 -5.88
CA LEU A 44 -7.97 10.82 -5.27
C LEU A 44 -7.83 11.56 -3.94
N ILE A 45 -6.88 11.17 -3.07
CA ILE A 45 -6.66 11.89 -1.81
C ILE A 45 -6.10 13.29 -2.06
N GLY A 46 -5.35 13.48 -3.15
CA GLY A 46 -4.89 14.79 -3.62
C GLY A 46 -3.70 15.37 -2.84
N ASN A 47 -2.84 14.52 -2.32
CA ASN A 47 -1.55 14.95 -1.76
C ASN A 47 -0.42 13.97 -2.15
N ASN A 48 0.82 14.39 -1.91
CA ASN A 48 2.03 13.63 -2.27
C ASN A 48 2.63 12.82 -1.10
N GLY A 49 1.87 12.63 -0.03
CA GLY A 49 2.34 11.81 1.10
C GLY A 49 2.36 10.31 0.78
N PRO A 50 3.12 9.54 1.55
CA PRO A 50 3.11 8.08 1.44
C PRO A 50 1.80 7.48 1.96
N SER A 51 1.55 6.22 1.59
CA SER A 51 0.44 5.42 2.10
C SER A 51 0.89 4.37 3.10
N LEU A 52 -0.08 3.77 3.80
CA LEU A 52 0.10 2.46 4.41
C LEU A 52 -0.30 1.41 3.39
N GLU A 53 0.65 0.53 3.03
CA GLU A 53 0.37 -0.68 2.26
C GLU A 53 0.17 -1.85 3.23
N TYR A 54 -0.93 -2.60 3.07
CA TYR A 54 -1.20 -3.80 3.86
C TYR A 54 -1.33 -5.04 2.97
N THR A 55 -1.09 -6.21 3.57
CA THR A 55 -1.10 -7.51 2.89
C THR A 55 -2.11 -8.41 3.57
N ILE A 56 -3.08 -8.97 2.82
CA ILE A 56 -4.06 -10.01 3.20
C ILE A 56 -4.96 -9.60 4.38
N ILE A 57 -4.40 -9.12 5.49
CA ILE A 57 -5.16 -8.61 6.64
C ILE A 57 -4.70 -7.19 6.89
N GLY A 58 -5.62 -6.24 6.69
CA GLY A 58 -5.36 -4.82 6.91
C GLY A 58 -5.42 -4.43 8.38
N PRO A 59 -4.90 -3.24 8.71
CA PRO A 59 -4.80 -2.77 10.08
C PRO A 59 -6.14 -2.33 10.65
N THR A 60 -6.16 -2.23 11.99
CA THR A 60 -7.13 -1.43 12.75
C THR A 60 -6.39 -0.24 13.31
N LEU A 61 -6.86 0.97 13.03
CA LEU A 61 -6.24 2.22 13.48
C LEU A 61 -7.29 3.19 14.01
N GLN A 62 -6.84 4.10 14.89
CA GLN A 62 -7.68 5.17 15.43
C GLN A 62 -7.14 6.53 14.95
N PHE A 63 -8.06 7.40 14.56
CA PHE A 63 -7.76 8.78 14.22
C PHE A 63 -7.70 9.64 15.49
N ASN A 64 -6.54 10.23 15.79
CA ASN A 64 -6.38 11.14 16.94
C ASN A 64 -6.68 12.60 16.60
N LYS A 65 -7.04 12.87 15.35
CA LYS A 65 -7.53 14.17 14.82
C LYS A 65 -8.42 13.88 13.62
N ASP A 66 -9.36 14.80 13.35
CA ASP A 66 -10.17 14.80 12.13
C ASP A 66 -9.28 14.65 10.91
N ASN A 67 -9.65 13.79 9.98
CA ASN A 67 -8.91 13.52 8.75
C ASN A 67 -9.84 13.05 7.63
N THR A 68 -9.36 13.01 6.41
CA THR A 68 -9.94 12.20 5.36
C THR A 68 -9.02 11.04 5.05
N PHE A 69 -9.59 9.96 4.54
CA PHE A 69 -8.83 8.79 4.09
C PHE A 69 -9.48 8.15 2.88
N ILE A 70 -8.72 7.31 2.20
CA ILE A 70 -9.22 6.45 1.13
C ILE A 70 -8.55 5.09 1.20
N LEU A 71 -9.32 4.06 0.88
CA LEU A 71 -8.84 2.69 0.69
C LEU A 71 -8.83 2.37 -0.81
N THR A 72 -7.71 1.84 -1.33
CA THR A 72 -7.60 1.38 -2.72
C THR A 72 -6.90 0.02 -2.79
N GLY A 73 -6.95 -0.64 -3.93
CA GLY A 73 -6.35 -1.96 -4.14
C GLY A 73 -7.29 -3.10 -3.79
N ALA A 74 -6.80 -4.04 -2.99
CA ALA A 74 -7.54 -5.25 -2.64
C ALA A 74 -8.93 -4.96 -2.06
N HIS A 75 -9.90 -5.80 -2.39
CA HIS A 75 -11.25 -5.72 -1.85
C HIS A 75 -11.29 -6.12 -0.37
N VAL A 76 -11.92 -5.29 0.43
CA VAL A 76 -12.09 -5.50 1.89
C VAL A 76 -13.49 -5.07 2.31
N ASN A 77 -13.98 -5.65 3.40
CA ASN A 77 -15.19 -5.21 4.09
C ASN A 77 -14.79 -4.29 5.26
N ALA A 78 -14.23 -3.14 4.92
CA ALA A 78 -13.76 -2.19 5.92
C ALA A 78 -14.91 -1.49 6.65
N LYS A 79 -14.66 -1.12 7.91
CA LYS A 79 -15.60 -0.36 8.73
C LYS A 79 -14.93 0.83 9.38
N LEU A 80 -15.64 1.96 9.36
CA LEU A 80 -15.34 3.10 10.22
C LEU A 80 -16.31 3.05 11.40
N ASN A 81 -15.79 2.80 12.59
CA ASN A 81 -16.58 2.37 13.74
C ASN A 81 -17.36 1.08 13.39
N GLU A 82 -18.68 1.12 13.34
CA GLU A 82 -19.52 -0.03 12.96
C GLU A 82 -20.11 0.09 11.53
N GLU A 83 -19.91 1.22 10.86
CA GLU A 83 -20.45 1.49 9.51
C GLU A 83 -19.49 1.01 8.42
N THR A 84 -20.01 0.30 7.43
CA THR A 84 -19.23 -0.13 6.27
C THR A 84 -18.80 1.08 5.44
N VAL A 85 -17.55 1.09 5.01
CA VAL A 85 -16.98 2.14 4.17
C VAL A 85 -16.64 1.61 2.78
N ASP A 86 -16.95 2.41 1.76
CA ASP A 86 -16.63 2.05 0.39
C ASP A 86 -15.15 2.24 0.10
N ILE A 87 -14.54 1.24 -0.57
CA ILE A 87 -13.21 1.41 -1.16
C ILE A 87 -13.30 2.41 -2.34
N ASN A 88 -12.16 3.01 -2.70
CA ASN A 88 -12.03 3.96 -3.80
C ASN A 88 -12.85 5.25 -3.63
N THR A 89 -13.28 5.54 -2.41
CA THR A 89 -14.00 6.75 -2.05
C THR A 89 -13.26 7.49 -0.93
N VAL A 90 -13.13 8.81 -1.07
CA VAL A 90 -12.53 9.66 -0.02
C VAL A 90 -13.55 9.91 1.06
N ILE A 91 -13.29 9.41 2.26
CA ILE A 91 -14.19 9.41 3.41
C ILE A 91 -13.62 10.30 4.51
N TYR A 92 -14.51 10.94 5.27
CA TYR A 92 -14.16 11.73 6.44
C TYR A 92 -14.21 10.87 7.70
N ALA A 93 -13.20 11.02 8.53
CA ALA A 93 -13.14 10.43 9.88
C ALA A 93 -12.96 11.53 10.92
N CYS A 94 -13.76 11.48 11.97
CA CYS A 94 -13.62 12.35 13.13
C CYS A 94 -12.50 11.88 14.06
N LYS A 95 -12.02 12.78 14.89
CA LYS A 95 -11.16 12.42 16.02
C LYS A 95 -11.84 11.38 16.90
N GLY A 96 -11.15 10.28 17.17
CA GLY A 96 -11.63 9.16 17.97
C GLY A 96 -12.16 7.99 17.15
N ASP A 97 -12.52 8.22 15.88
CA ASP A 97 -13.00 7.15 15.01
C ASP A 97 -11.96 6.04 14.82
N ILE A 98 -12.48 4.82 14.69
CA ILE A 98 -11.68 3.61 14.49
C ILE A 98 -11.98 3.03 13.12
N LEU A 99 -10.94 2.99 12.27
CA LEU A 99 -10.97 2.30 10.99
C LEU A 99 -10.48 0.87 11.17
N LYS A 100 -11.35 -0.10 10.91
CA LYS A 100 -11.02 -1.53 10.85
C LYS A 100 -11.05 -1.98 9.39
N VAL A 101 -9.87 -2.24 8.81
CA VAL A 101 -9.78 -2.69 7.41
C VAL A 101 -10.16 -4.16 7.28
N GLY A 102 -9.64 -5.03 8.14
CA GLY A 102 -10.00 -6.44 8.17
C GLY A 102 -9.32 -7.28 7.08
N ALA A 103 -9.90 -8.47 6.84
CA ALA A 103 -9.36 -9.42 5.87
C ALA A 103 -9.71 -9.02 4.43
N VAL A 104 -8.77 -9.26 3.52
CA VAL A 104 -8.96 -9.12 2.07
C VAL A 104 -9.90 -10.22 1.57
N THR A 105 -10.89 -9.85 0.77
CA THR A 105 -11.84 -10.78 0.13
C THR A 105 -11.46 -11.11 -1.31
N ALA A 106 -10.73 -10.19 -1.98
CA ALA A 106 -10.16 -10.42 -3.31
C ALA A 106 -8.92 -9.55 -3.52
N GLY A 107 -7.92 -10.08 -4.22
CA GLY A 107 -6.59 -9.46 -4.34
C GLY A 107 -5.70 -9.79 -3.15
N ALA A 108 -4.61 -9.04 -2.97
CA ALA A 108 -3.64 -9.31 -1.91
C ALA A 108 -3.11 -8.05 -1.22
N ARG A 109 -3.04 -6.94 -1.92
CA ARG A 109 -2.44 -5.67 -1.46
C ARG A 109 -3.46 -4.56 -1.49
N GLY A 110 -3.53 -3.79 -0.41
CA GLY A 110 -4.32 -2.58 -0.37
C GLY A 110 -3.57 -1.43 0.28
N TYR A 111 -4.09 -0.24 0.07
CA TYR A 111 -3.46 1.02 0.45
C TYR A 111 -4.43 1.88 1.25
N ILE A 112 -3.90 2.58 2.25
CA ILE A 112 -4.62 3.60 3.01
C ILE A 112 -3.87 4.92 2.82
N PHE A 113 -4.52 5.89 2.21
CA PHE A 113 -4.02 7.26 2.12
C PHE A 113 -4.78 8.16 3.09
N PHE A 114 -4.15 9.23 3.50
CA PHE A 114 -4.70 10.18 4.48
C PHE A 114 -4.66 11.60 3.93
N GLY A 115 -5.70 12.37 4.14
CA GLY A 115 -5.78 13.77 3.72
C GLY A 115 -4.74 14.65 4.43
N HIS A 116 -4.53 14.45 5.73
CA HIS A 116 -3.32 14.86 6.45
C HIS A 116 -2.29 13.75 6.26
N PRO A 117 -1.26 13.92 5.41
CA PRO A 117 -0.36 12.83 5.07
C PRO A 117 0.50 12.39 6.25
N LEU A 118 1.02 11.17 6.17
CA LEU A 118 1.96 10.62 7.16
C LEU A 118 3.22 11.49 7.23
N ASP A 119 3.64 11.86 8.45
CA ASP A 119 4.88 12.58 8.69
C ASP A 119 6.05 11.60 8.84
N ILE A 120 6.56 11.18 7.71
CA ILE A 120 7.68 10.26 7.58
C ILE A 120 8.85 11.01 6.94
N GLN A 121 10.06 10.77 7.41
CA GLN A 121 11.26 11.32 6.79
C GLN A 121 11.67 10.45 5.59
N PRO A 122 11.91 11.04 4.41
CA PRO A 122 12.39 10.27 3.26
C PRO A 122 13.84 9.86 3.45
N ILE A 123 14.21 8.71 2.90
CA ILE A 123 15.60 8.24 2.77
C ILE A 123 15.86 7.97 1.30
N ALA A 124 16.89 8.60 0.75
CA ALA A 124 17.19 8.57 -0.69
C ALA A 124 15.91 8.85 -1.52
N GLU A 125 15.28 10.01 -1.22
CA GLU A 125 14.09 10.57 -1.89
C GLU A 125 12.82 9.70 -1.83
N SER A 126 12.77 8.66 -1.01
CA SER A 126 11.61 7.79 -0.86
C SER A 126 11.23 7.55 0.59
N TYR A 127 9.91 7.46 0.83
CA TYR A 127 9.32 7.09 2.11
C TYR A 127 9.21 5.58 2.30
N SER A 128 9.49 4.79 1.25
CA SER A 128 9.24 3.35 1.26
C SER A 128 10.07 2.59 2.28
N THR A 129 9.41 1.70 3.00
CA THR A 129 10.04 0.75 3.91
C THR A 129 10.74 -0.34 3.11
N HIS A 130 12.02 -0.58 3.39
CA HIS A 130 12.75 -1.78 2.98
C HIS A 130 13.10 -2.58 4.23
N THR A 131 12.29 -3.57 4.55
CA THR A 131 12.33 -4.30 5.83
C THR A 131 13.63 -5.09 6.03
N ARG A 132 14.21 -5.64 4.95
CA ARG A 132 15.45 -6.41 4.99
C ARG A 132 16.65 -5.56 5.44
N SER A 133 16.77 -4.34 4.91
CA SER A 133 17.80 -3.38 5.30
C SER A 133 17.40 -2.48 6.48
N LYS A 134 16.16 -2.60 6.97
CA LYS A 134 15.61 -1.81 8.08
C LYS A 134 15.68 -0.29 7.84
N ILE A 135 15.40 0.16 6.62
CA ILE A 135 15.45 1.57 6.22
C ILE A 135 14.10 2.07 5.70
N GLY A 136 13.91 3.39 5.76
CA GLY A 136 12.70 4.07 5.30
C GLY A 136 11.47 3.75 6.13
N GLY A 137 10.33 4.29 5.70
CA GLY A 137 9.05 4.09 6.34
C GLY A 137 9.03 4.44 7.83
N TYR A 138 8.19 3.74 8.57
CA TYR A 138 8.12 3.89 10.02
C TYR A 138 9.17 2.99 10.69
N LYS A 139 10.31 3.59 11.05
CA LYS A 139 11.43 2.91 11.76
C LYS A 139 12.03 1.71 10.98
N GLY A 140 11.94 1.69 9.65
CA GLY A 140 12.49 0.61 8.80
C GLY A 140 11.85 -0.76 8.98
N ARG A 141 10.64 -0.85 9.53
CA ARG A 141 9.96 -2.10 9.85
C ARG A 141 8.46 -2.05 9.54
N PRO A 142 7.78 -3.21 9.48
CA PRO A 142 6.33 -3.25 9.52
C PRO A 142 5.78 -2.60 10.80
N LEU A 143 4.56 -2.10 10.73
CA LEU A 143 3.88 -1.51 11.87
C LEU A 143 3.62 -2.57 12.96
N SER A 144 3.56 -2.11 14.18
CA SER A 144 3.26 -2.93 15.36
C SER A 144 2.10 -2.31 16.16
N LYS A 145 1.44 -3.12 16.96
CA LYS A 145 0.44 -2.64 17.91
C LYS A 145 1.04 -1.58 18.82
N GLY A 146 0.33 -0.48 18.98
CA GLY A 146 0.75 0.67 19.80
C GLY A 146 1.62 1.69 19.07
N ASP A 147 1.97 1.47 17.79
CA ASP A 147 2.67 2.50 17.02
C ASP A 147 1.79 3.75 16.89
N LEU A 148 2.44 4.91 17.04
CA LEU A 148 1.84 6.23 16.89
C LEU A 148 2.51 6.95 15.73
N ILE A 149 1.80 7.13 14.63
CA ILE A 149 2.35 7.76 13.42
C ILE A 149 1.87 9.20 13.37
N CYS A 150 2.80 10.14 13.37
CA CYS A 150 2.50 11.56 13.20
C CYS A 150 1.97 11.87 11.80
N LEU A 151 1.17 12.92 11.70
CA LEU A 151 0.60 13.43 10.46
C LEU A 151 1.06 14.87 10.24
N LYS A 152 1.34 15.24 8.99
CA LYS A 152 1.59 16.62 8.57
C LYS A 152 0.29 17.37 8.40
N GLU A 153 0.27 18.63 8.81
CA GLU A 153 -0.91 19.47 8.58
C GLU A 153 -1.10 19.73 7.08
N ASN A 154 -2.34 19.56 6.63
CA ASN A 154 -2.78 19.94 5.29
C ASN A 154 -4.11 20.68 5.41
N PRO A 155 -4.13 22.01 5.24
CA PRO A 155 -5.36 22.80 5.33
C PRO A 155 -6.43 22.38 4.32
N SER A 156 -6.01 21.76 3.22
CA SER A 156 -6.89 21.30 2.14
C SER A 156 -7.29 19.83 2.25
N PHE A 157 -7.14 19.20 3.41
CA PHE A 157 -7.39 17.76 3.57
C PHE A 157 -8.81 17.30 3.21
N LYS A 158 -9.80 18.19 3.24
CA LYS A 158 -11.20 17.93 2.85
C LYS A 158 -11.48 18.21 1.37
N ARG A 159 -10.53 18.73 0.59
CA ARG A 159 -10.76 19.19 -0.79
C ARG A 159 -11.40 18.13 -1.70
N ASN A 160 -11.05 16.89 -1.48
CA ASN A 160 -11.47 15.77 -2.31
C ASN A 160 -12.50 14.86 -1.63
N LEU A 161 -13.09 15.29 -0.50
CA LEU A 161 -14.11 14.53 0.22
C LEU A 161 -15.26 14.11 -0.72
N GLY A 162 -15.66 12.85 -0.66
CA GLY A 162 -16.70 12.26 -1.49
C GLY A 162 -16.28 11.92 -2.93
N LYS A 163 -15.07 12.28 -3.37
CA LYS A 163 -14.57 11.81 -4.68
C LYS A 163 -14.42 10.30 -4.66
N THR A 164 -14.91 9.69 -5.72
CA THR A 164 -14.87 8.24 -5.93
C THR A 164 -14.49 7.92 -7.36
N ILE A 165 -14.01 6.70 -7.58
CA ILE A 165 -13.78 6.13 -8.89
C ILE A 165 -14.23 4.67 -8.93
N ALA A 166 -14.92 4.31 -10.00
CA ALA A 166 -15.22 2.91 -10.27
C ALA A 166 -14.06 2.31 -11.06
N TYR A 167 -13.22 1.50 -10.41
CA TYR A 167 -12.21 0.69 -11.07
C TYR A 167 -12.10 -0.68 -10.41
N LYS A 168 -11.61 -1.66 -11.17
CA LYS A 168 -11.36 -3.00 -10.66
C LYS A 168 -9.86 -3.17 -10.43
N ALA A 169 -9.46 -3.29 -9.17
CA ALA A 169 -8.07 -3.53 -8.79
C ALA A 169 -7.64 -4.98 -9.03
N VAL A 170 -8.60 -5.90 -9.06
CA VAL A 170 -8.35 -7.33 -9.27
C VAL A 170 -8.85 -7.71 -10.66
N PRO A 171 -7.99 -8.25 -11.54
CA PRO A 171 -8.41 -8.76 -12.84
C PRO A 171 -9.50 -9.84 -12.71
N GLU A 172 -10.44 -9.88 -13.64
CA GLU A 172 -11.48 -10.92 -13.69
C GLU A 172 -10.97 -12.25 -14.25
N ASP A 173 -9.88 -12.19 -15.00
CA ASP A 173 -9.21 -13.36 -15.57
C ASP A 173 -7.95 -13.72 -14.75
N ASN A 174 -7.57 -14.99 -14.82
CA ASN A 174 -6.32 -15.48 -14.21
C ASN A 174 -5.14 -15.42 -15.21
N VAL A 175 -5.19 -14.50 -16.17
CA VAL A 175 -4.15 -14.36 -17.20
C VAL A 175 -3.11 -13.34 -16.74
N ILE A 176 -1.86 -13.78 -16.69
CA ILE A 176 -0.72 -12.91 -16.42
C ILE A 176 -0.01 -12.61 -17.73
N HIS A 177 -0.07 -11.35 -18.16
CA HIS A 177 0.67 -10.88 -19.32
C HIS A 177 2.13 -10.64 -18.95
N ILE A 178 3.04 -11.25 -19.71
CA ILE A 178 4.47 -11.09 -19.53
C ILE A 178 5.09 -10.50 -20.80
N ILE A 179 6.18 -9.76 -20.63
CA ILE A 179 7.04 -9.31 -21.72
C ILE A 179 8.42 -9.93 -21.54
N THR A 180 9.09 -10.20 -22.63
CA THR A 180 10.45 -10.76 -22.59
C THR A 180 11.45 -9.71 -22.10
N GLY A 181 12.34 -10.14 -21.20
CA GLY A 181 13.43 -9.30 -20.73
C GLY A 181 14.61 -9.25 -21.74
N PRO A 182 15.58 -8.36 -21.50
CA PRO A 182 16.73 -8.19 -22.42
C PRO A 182 17.62 -9.43 -22.55
N GLN A 183 17.55 -10.37 -21.59
CA GLN A 183 18.33 -11.61 -21.61
C GLN A 183 17.56 -12.80 -22.19
N ILE A 184 16.48 -12.59 -22.91
CA ILE A 184 15.62 -13.69 -23.42
C ILE A 184 16.40 -14.70 -24.27
N GLU A 185 17.42 -14.25 -25.01
CA GLU A 185 18.26 -15.10 -25.84
C GLU A 185 19.10 -16.11 -25.04
N ALA A 186 19.30 -15.88 -23.73
CA ALA A 186 20.01 -16.82 -22.86
C ALA A 186 19.15 -18.03 -22.48
N PHE A 187 17.86 -18.04 -22.79
CA PHE A 187 16.92 -19.11 -22.47
C PHE A 187 16.58 -19.95 -23.71
N SER A 188 16.55 -21.26 -23.53
CA SER A 188 16.09 -22.15 -24.59
C SER A 188 14.58 -21.99 -24.87
N LYS A 189 14.13 -22.30 -26.07
CA LYS A 189 12.70 -22.31 -26.42
C LYS A 189 11.90 -23.25 -25.50
N GLU A 190 12.51 -24.35 -25.08
CA GLU A 190 11.90 -25.32 -24.14
C GLU A 190 11.68 -24.68 -22.77
N SER A 191 12.65 -23.92 -22.25
CA SER A 191 12.52 -23.19 -20.98
C SER A 191 11.41 -22.15 -21.01
N ILE A 192 11.28 -21.42 -22.13
CA ILE A 192 10.21 -20.45 -22.32
C ILE A 192 8.85 -21.13 -22.39
N ASN A 193 8.74 -22.26 -23.11
CA ASN A 193 7.51 -23.05 -23.13
C ASN A 193 7.14 -23.59 -21.75
N LYS A 194 8.10 -24.03 -20.96
CA LYS A 194 7.86 -24.46 -19.58
C LYS A 194 7.32 -23.31 -18.74
N LEU A 195 7.89 -22.11 -18.86
CA LEU A 195 7.46 -20.94 -18.11
C LEU A 195 5.96 -20.64 -18.26
N VAL A 196 5.41 -20.78 -19.48
CA VAL A 196 4.00 -20.43 -19.75
C VAL A 196 3.02 -21.60 -19.54
N ASN A 197 3.51 -22.84 -19.44
CA ASN A 197 2.66 -24.04 -19.34
C ASN A 197 2.74 -24.79 -18.01
N MET A 198 3.64 -24.38 -17.10
CA MET A 198 3.76 -25.04 -15.79
C MET A 198 2.92 -24.33 -14.73
N GLU A 199 2.49 -25.10 -13.74
CA GLU A 199 1.89 -24.55 -12.53
C GLU A 199 2.96 -23.99 -11.60
N TYR A 200 2.68 -22.82 -11.01
CA TYR A 200 3.55 -22.16 -10.02
C TYR A 200 2.82 -22.00 -8.71
N LYS A 201 3.53 -22.25 -7.62
CA LYS A 201 3.02 -22.02 -6.27
C LYS A 201 3.82 -20.92 -5.60
N VAL A 202 3.13 -19.91 -5.09
CA VAL A 202 3.76 -18.87 -4.26
C VAL A 202 4.29 -19.53 -2.99
N SER A 203 5.60 -19.39 -2.74
CA SER A 203 6.24 -19.98 -1.57
C SER A 203 6.04 -19.12 -0.32
N GLU A 204 6.17 -19.73 0.86
CA GLU A 204 6.16 -19.00 2.15
C GLU A 204 7.33 -18.02 2.30
N LYS A 205 8.40 -18.21 1.50
CA LYS A 205 9.58 -17.34 1.46
C LYS A 205 9.42 -16.18 0.49
N SER A 206 8.30 -16.12 -0.24
CA SER A 206 8.02 -15.02 -1.16
C SER A 206 7.95 -13.71 -0.39
N ASP A 207 8.74 -12.75 -0.81
CA ASP A 207 8.72 -11.37 -0.31
C ASP A 207 8.53 -10.39 -1.48
N ARG A 208 8.74 -9.10 -1.24
CA ARG A 208 8.61 -8.07 -2.29
C ARG A 208 9.64 -8.19 -3.42
N MET A 209 10.65 -9.01 -3.25
CA MET A 209 11.75 -9.23 -4.20
C MET A 209 11.57 -10.52 -5.01
N GLY A 210 10.59 -11.34 -4.69
CA GLY A 210 10.33 -12.63 -5.34
C GLY A 210 11.12 -13.77 -4.77
#